data_e1f48e1b4ad36780f80a17bc304cf190
#
_entry.id   e1f48e1b4ad36780f80a17bc304cf190
#
_cell.length_a   1.000
_cell.length_b   1.000
_cell.length_c   1.000
_cell.angle_alpha   90.00
_cell.angle_beta   90.00
_cell.angle_gamma   90.00
#
_symmetry.space_group_name_H-M   'P 1'
#
loop_
_entity.id
_entity.type
_entity.pdbx_description
1 polymer ?
#
loop_
_entity_poly.entity_id
_entity_poly.type
_entity_poly.pdbx_seq_one_letter_code
_entity_poly.pdbx_strand_id
1 'polypeptide(L)'
;MSKNPPESMQRHLRNRLNAHATARWPQVDSVEVRFRSGFAYVEAQLKDKDGPVPLCSLRFTGVLHTWGFALHLASTGKYEDNFLSSGLPAGSPEDCVTCVGDLYLDTPA
;
A
#
# COMPACT_ATOMS: atom_id res chain seq x y z
N MET A 1 20.42 -8.67 -5.05
CA MET A 1 19.31 -9.12 -4.20
C MET A 1 18.71 -7.97 -3.45
N SER A 2 17.42 -7.82 -3.59
CA SER A 2 16.71 -6.77 -2.86
C SER A 2 16.58 -7.16 -1.39
N LYS A 3 16.86 -6.21 -0.51
CA LYS A 3 16.74 -6.42 0.93
C LYS A 3 15.56 -5.64 1.47
N ASN A 4 14.94 -6.18 2.50
CA ASN A 4 13.91 -5.43 3.21
C ASN A 4 14.54 -4.23 3.91
N PRO A 5 13.79 -3.14 4.07
CA PRO A 5 14.28 -2.00 4.83
C PRO A 5 14.53 -2.39 6.29
N PRO A 6 15.32 -1.61 7.02
CA PRO A 6 15.52 -1.85 8.45
C PRO A 6 14.20 -1.87 9.21
N GLU A 7 14.16 -2.57 10.32
CA GLU A 7 12.93 -2.77 11.09
C GLU A 7 12.30 -1.45 11.54
N SER A 8 13.11 -0.46 11.87
CA SER A 8 12.61 0.87 12.24
C SER A 8 11.85 1.53 11.09
N MET A 9 12.33 1.37 9.86
CA MET A 9 11.64 1.87 8.67
C MET A 9 10.36 1.10 8.40
N GLN A 10 10.37 -0.22 8.63
CA GLN A 10 9.17 -1.04 8.49
C GLN A 10 8.08 -0.57 9.44
N ARG A 11 8.43 -0.34 10.71
CA ARG A 11 7.49 0.16 11.70
C ARG A 11 6.96 1.55 11.32
N HIS A 12 7.84 2.41 10.87
CA HIS A 12 7.47 3.75 10.44
C HIS A 12 6.48 3.71 9.28
N LEU A 13 6.73 2.85 8.30
CA LEU A 13 5.83 2.69 7.16
C LEU A 13 4.45 2.18 7.61
N ARG A 14 4.42 1.16 8.46
CA ARG A 14 3.16 0.63 8.98
C ARG A 14 2.35 1.73 9.68
N ASN A 15 2.99 2.51 10.54
CA ASN A 15 2.31 3.57 11.27
C ASN A 15 1.78 4.65 10.33
N ARG A 16 2.57 5.05 9.34
CA ARG A 16 2.16 6.06 8.35
C ARG A 16 0.94 5.59 7.58
N LEU A 17 0.96 4.37 7.07
CA LEU A 17 -0.12 3.86 6.25
C LEU A 17 -1.38 3.62 7.06
N ASN A 18 -1.27 3.14 8.29
CA ASN A 18 -2.42 2.99 9.17
C ASN A 18 -3.07 4.33 9.48
N ALA A 19 -2.27 5.32 9.85
CA ALA A 19 -2.80 6.66 10.16
C ALA A 19 -3.48 7.28 8.94
N HIS A 20 -2.86 7.16 7.77
CA HIS A 20 -3.38 7.74 6.55
C HIS A 20 -4.69 7.06 6.12
N ALA A 21 -4.70 5.73 6.08
CA ALA A 21 -5.84 4.98 5.58
C ALA A 21 -7.05 5.07 6.51
N THR A 22 -6.84 4.97 7.83
CA THR A 22 -7.96 5.05 8.77
C THR A 22 -8.58 6.44 8.82
N ALA A 23 -7.78 7.47 8.56
CA ALA A 23 -8.30 8.84 8.50
C ALA A 23 -9.08 9.10 7.20
N ARG A 24 -8.61 8.52 6.08
CA ARG A 24 -9.21 8.78 4.77
C ARG A 24 -10.44 7.90 4.49
N TRP A 25 -10.39 6.63 4.90
CA TRP A 25 -11.46 5.67 4.62
C TRP A 25 -12.01 5.11 5.93
N PRO A 26 -13.20 5.58 6.36
CA PRO A 26 -13.78 5.12 7.65
C PRO A 26 -14.03 3.61 7.72
N GLN A 27 -14.21 2.96 6.57
CA GLN A 27 -14.43 1.51 6.53
C GLN A 27 -13.17 0.69 6.78
N VAL A 28 -11.99 1.31 6.77
CA VAL A 28 -10.73 0.63 7.04
C VAL A 28 -10.51 0.51 8.53
N ASP A 29 -10.39 -0.72 9.01
CA ASP A 29 -10.10 -1.00 10.42
C ASP A 29 -8.59 -0.86 10.68
N SER A 30 -7.79 -1.46 9.79
CA SER A 30 -6.33 -1.38 9.89
C SER A 30 -5.69 -1.68 8.54
N VAL A 31 -4.42 -1.34 8.41
CA VAL A 31 -3.61 -1.69 7.25
C VAL A 31 -2.48 -2.60 7.71
N GLU A 32 -2.34 -3.72 7.05
CA GLU A 32 -1.25 -4.64 7.28
C GLU A 32 -0.22 -4.51 6.19
N VAL A 33 1.05 -4.52 6.56
CA VAL A 33 2.17 -4.41 5.63
C VAL A 33 3.12 -5.58 5.89
N ARG A 34 3.32 -6.38 4.87
CA ARG A 34 4.26 -7.51 4.94
C ARG A 34 5.46 -7.22 4.07
N PHE A 35 6.64 -7.47 4.58
CA PHE A 35 7.89 -7.23 3.86
C PHE A 35 8.49 -8.53 3.38
N ARG A 36 8.85 -8.56 2.09
CA ARG A 36 9.49 -9.73 1.50
C ARG A 36 10.35 -9.31 0.32
N SER A 37 11.64 -9.62 0.40
CA SER A 37 12.58 -9.41 -0.71
C SER A 37 12.59 -7.98 -1.25
N GLY A 38 12.50 -7.00 -0.35
CA GLY A 38 12.54 -5.58 -0.73
C GLY A 38 11.19 -4.99 -1.11
N PHE A 39 10.12 -5.78 -1.02
CA PHE A 39 8.77 -5.31 -1.32
C PHE A 39 7.93 -5.25 -0.05
N ALA A 40 7.08 -4.24 0.03
CA ALA A 40 6.08 -4.11 1.08
C ALA A 40 4.71 -4.40 0.45
N TYR A 41 4.09 -5.48 0.87
CA TYR A 41 2.75 -5.86 0.38
C TYR A 41 1.71 -5.27 1.32
N VAL A 42 0.90 -4.36 0.79
CA VAL A 42 -0.06 -3.57 1.57
C VAL A 42 -1.46 -4.17 1.41
N GLU A 43 -2.06 -4.51 2.53
CA GLU A 43 -3.41 -5.07 2.58
C GLU A 43 -4.24 -4.28 3.59
N ALA A 44 -5.52 -4.08 3.29
CA ALA A 44 -6.43 -3.38 4.18
C ALA A 44 -7.39 -4.36 4.82
N GLN A 45 -7.56 -4.25 6.15
CA GLN A 45 -8.60 -4.97 6.86
C GLN A 45 -9.82 -4.05 6.95
N LEU A 46 -10.90 -4.45 6.29
CA LEU A 46 -12.13 -3.67 6.27
C LEU A 46 -13.08 -4.15 7.37
N LYS A 47 -13.86 -3.23 7.92
CA LYS A 47 -14.76 -3.51 9.05
C LYS A 47 -15.88 -4.49 8.69
N ASP A 48 -16.30 -4.48 7.44
CA ASP A 48 -17.44 -5.27 6.98
C ASP A 48 -17.03 -6.49 6.15
N LYS A 49 -15.74 -6.85 6.13
CA LYS A 49 -15.25 -7.98 5.37
C LYS A 49 -14.39 -8.90 6.21
N ASP A 50 -14.46 -10.17 5.91
CA ASP A 50 -13.60 -11.19 6.51
C ASP A 50 -12.31 -11.26 5.70
N GLY A 51 -11.18 -11.14 6.39
CA GLY A 51 -9.88 -11.24 5.77
C GLY A 51 -9.41 -9.97 5.10
N PRO A 52 -8.10 -9.86 4.86
CA PRO A 52 -7.51 -8.66 4.29
C PRO A 52 -7.79 -8.54 2.79
N VAL A 53 -7.88 -7.31 2.32
CA VAL A 53 -8.04 -6.97 0.91
C VAL A 53 -6.69 -6.48 0.38
N PRO A 54 -6.05 -7.20 -0.54
CA PRO A 54 -4.79 -6.72 -1.13
C PRO A 54 -5.00 -5.42 -1.90
N LEU A 55 -4.11 -4.47 -1.70
CA LEU A 55 -4.19 -3.17 -2.36
C LEU A 55 -3.07 -3.00 -3.38
N CYS A 56 -1.82 -3.05 -2.91
CA CYS A 56 -0.67 -2.77 -3.75
C CYS A 56 0.59 -3.36 -3.14
N SER A 57 1.67 -3.33 -3.89
CA SER A 57 3.01 -3.58 -3.36
C SER A 57 3.86 -2.34 -3.60
N LEU A 58 4.76 -2.08 -2.66
CA LEU A 58 5.67 -0.95 -2.71
C LEU A 58 7.09 -1.49 -2.74
N ARG A 59 7.89 -1.03 -3.69
CA ARG A 59 9.28 -1.46 -3.80
C ARG A 59 10.17 -0.46 -3.07
N PHE A 60 10.99 -0.98 -2.16
CA PHE A 60 11.93 -0.15 -1.41
C PHE A 60 13.02 0.37 -2.36
N THR A 61 13.17 1.70 -2.42
CA THR A 61 14.14 2.36 -3.29
C THR A 61 15.41 2.77 -2.54
N GLY A 62 15.48 2.51 -1.24
CA GLY A 62 16.58 2.93 -0.40
C GLY A 62 16.29 4.18 0.41
N VAL A 63 15.19 4.86 0.14
CA VAL A 63 14.77 6.06 0.88
C VAL A 63 13.36 5.87 1.40
N LEU A 64 13.07 6.51 2.55
CA LEU A 64 11.83 6.29 3.29
C LEU A 64 10.59 6.90 2.61
N HIS A 65 10.78 7.95 1.82
CA HIS A 65 9.66 8.74 1.31
C HIS A 65 9.34 8.49 -0.16
N THR A 66 10.07 7.58 -0.81
CA THR A 66 9.83 7.25 -2.22
C THR A 66 9.85 5.75 -2.41
N TRP A 67 8.72 5.21 -2.87
CA TRP A 67 8.54 3.77 -3.08
C TRP A 67 8.04 3.52 -4.49
N GLY A 68 8.52 2.47 -5.13
CA GLY A 68 7.97 2.03 -6.40
C GLY A 68 6.57 1.47 -6.20
N PHE A 69 5.69 1.66 -7.17
CA PHE A 69 4.27 1.34 -7.04
C PHE A 69 3.87 0.21 -7.97
N ALA A 70 3.17 -0.79 -7.43
CA ALA A 70 2.55 -1.86 -8.20
C ALA A 70 1.14 -2.11 -7.66
N LEU A 71 0.17 -2.14 -8.56
CA LEU A 71 -1.23 -2.32 -8.23
C LEU A 71 -1.57 -3.81 -8.19
N HIS A 72 -2.37 -4.22 -7.20
CA HIS A 72 -2.90 -5.58 -7.15
C HIS A 72 -4.09 -5.69 -8.10
N LEU A 73 -4.01 -6.67 -9.00
CA LEU A 73 -5.09 -6.93 -9.95
C LEU A 73 -5.91 -8.13 -9.48
N ALA A 74 -7.16 -7.90 -9.13
CA ALA A 74 -8.05 -8.95 -8.63
C ALA A 74 -8.28 -10.05 -9.68
N SER A 75 -8.30 -9.69 -10.95
CA SER A 75 -8.56 -10.63 -12.03
C SER A 75 -7.46 -11.68 -12.18
N THR A 76 -6.21 -11.35 -11.85
CA THR A 76 -5.07 -12.25 -11.99
C THR A 76 -4.46 -12.67 -10.66
N GLY A 77 -4.79 -11.96 -9.59
CA GLY A 77 -4.18 -12.15 -8.28
C GLY A 77 -2.73 -11.73 -8.21
N LYS A 78 -2.26 -10.95 -9.17
CA LYS A 78 -0.86 -10.54 -9.27
C LYS A 78 -0.72 -9.04 -9.08
N TYR A 79 0.50 -8.62 -8.73
CA TYR A 79 0.87 -7.22 -8.63
C TYR A 79 1.52 -6.79 -9.95
N GLU A 80 1.08 -5.67 -10.48
CA GLU A 80 1.57 -5.16 -11.75
C GLU A 80 2.05 -3.73 -11.58
N ASP A 81 3.25 -3.44 -12.09
CA ASP A 81 3.80 -2.08 -12.04
C ASP A 81 2.84 -1.10 -12.70
N ASN A 82 2.65 0.03 -12.04
CA ASN A 82 1.67 1.00 -12.49
C ASN A 82 2.17 2.42 -12.17
N PHE A 83 1.42 3.39 -12.66
CA PHE A 83 1.73 4.79 -12.43
C PHE A 83 0.75 5.38 -11.43
N LEU A 84 1.26 6.29 -10.59
CA LEU A 84 0.43 7.08 -9.71
C LEU A 84 -0.38 8.09 -10.52
N SER A 85 -1.38 8.70 -9.88
CA SER A 85 -2.16 9.75 -10.53
C SER A 85 -1.31 10.95 -10.95
N SER A 86 -0.13 11.12 -10.35
CA SER A 86 0.85 12.12 -10.78
C SER A 86 1.54 11.78 -12.09
N GLY A 87 1.39 10.55 -12.59
CA GLY A 87 2.08 10.08 -13.80
C GLY A 87 3.45 9.47 -13.53
N LEU A 88 3.87 9.38 -12.27
CA LEU A 88 5.16 8.82 -11.90
C LEU A 88 5.01 7.37 -11.44
N PRO A 89 6.03 6.53 -11.68
CA PRO A 89 5.99 5.12 -11.24
C PRO A 89 6.34 4.92 -9.78
N ALA A 90 6.67 5.99 -9.06
CA ALA A 90 7.06 5.95 -7.66
C ALA A 90 6.62 7.24 -6.97
N GLY A 91 6.43 7.16 -5.67
CA GLY A 91 6.04 8.32 -4.88
C GLY A 91 6.03 7.99 -3.40
N SER A 92 5.44 8.86 -2.58
CA SER A 92 5.33 8.61 -1.15
C SER A 92 4.41 7.42 -0.89
N PRO A 93 4.59 6.72 0.24
CA PRO A 93 3.69 5.62 0.59
C PRO A 93 2.23 6.04 0.64
N GLU A 94 1.96 7.25 1.15
CA GLU A 94 0.61 7.77 1.22
C GLU A 94 0.00 7.97 -0.17
N ASP A 95 0.78 8.51 -1.11
CA ASP A 95 0.31 8.70 -2.49
C ASP A 95 -0.02 7.36 -3.14
N CYS A 96 0.80 6.35 -2.90
CA CYS A 96 0.57 5.01 -3.45
C CYS A 96 -0.73 4.41 -2.91
N VAL A 97 -0.94 4.48 -1.60
CA VAL A 97 -2.14 3.93 -0.98
C VAL A 97 -3.37 4.74 -1.37
N THR A 98 -3.25 6.07 -1.47
CA THR A 98 -4.36 6.92 -1.92
C THR A 98 -4.79 6.55 -3.34
N CYS A 99 -3.83 6.34 -4.23
CA CYS A 99 -4.12 5.97 -5.61
C CYS A 99 -4.95 4.68 -5.69
N VAL A 100 -4.53 3.64 -5.00
CA VAL A 100 -5.24 2.36 -5.04
C VAL A 100 -6.52 2.41 -4.21
N GLY A 101 -6.51 3.11 -3.08
CA GLY A 101 -7.69 3.24 -2.23
C GLY A 101 -8.81 3.98 -2.91
N ASP A 102 -8.50 5.01 -3.67
CA ASP A 102 -9.52 5.74 -4.43
C ASP A 102 -10.17 4.85 -5.50
N LEU A 103 -9.46 3.84 -5.99
CA LEU A 103 -10.02 2.88 -6.93
C LEU A 103 -10.88 1.80 -6.25
N TYR A 104 -10.47 1.33 -5.08
CA TYR A 104 -11.07 0.15 -4.45
C TYR A 104 -11.84 0.45 -3.17
N LEU A 105 -11.47 1.49 -2.42
CA LEU A 105 -12.05 1.78 -1.11
C LEU A 105 -12.96 2.99 -1.12
N ASP A 106 -12.79 3.89 -2.06
CA ASP A 106 -13.59 5.12 -2.15
C ASP A 106 -14.83 4.86 -3.01
N THR A 107 -15.65 3.93 -2.57
CA THR A 107 -16.89 3.61 -3.26
C THR A 107 -18.00 4.53 -2.77
N PRO A 108 -18.83 5.04 -3.68
CA PRO A 108 -20.00 5.80 -3.25
C PRO A 108 -20.91 4.91 -2.41
N ALA A 109 -21.35 5.48 -1.34
CA ALA A 109 -22.28 4.76 -0.48
C ALA A 109 -23.60 4.56 -1.19
#